data_f2381451e30d8cf061e9274105ee8b32
#
_entry.id   f2381451e30d8cf061e9274105ee8b32
#
_cell.length_a   1.000
_cell.length_b   1.000
_cell.length_c   1.000
_cell.angle_alpha   90.00
_cell.angle_beta   90.00
_cell.angle_gamma   90.00
#
_symmetry.space_group_name_H-M   'P 1'
#
loop_
_entity.id
_entity.type
_entity.pdbx_description
1 polymer ?
#
loop_
_entity_poly.entity_id
_entity_poly.type
_entity_poly.pdbx_seq_one_letter_code
_entity_poly.pdbx_strand_id
1 'polypeptide(L)'
;VYTYDGGSAIFDGFGEIIDCCAPFTPELKFVDLDSGCRGRNAIPIPVAQGSDIGSAYSALNYGIRKFLAMIGMKRVVIGVSGGIDSAVSAALYGTVLDPGDLLLVSMPSMYTSRTTRDLAGKLARNLGCLYSVMPIQDAVEFTVGQISKTPVINMKTGKRQQLAVAPFVAENIQARD
;
A
#
# COMPACT_ATOMS: atom_id res chain seq x y z
N VAL A 1 1.07 11.56 3.14
CA VAL A 1 2.37 11.87 2.52
C VAL A 1 2.13 12.06 1.04
N TYR A 2 2.56 13.19 0.48
CA TYR A 2 2.48 13.45 -0.96
C TYR A 2 3.81 13.05 -1.61
N THR A 3 3.73 12.41 -2.77
CA THR A 3 4.88 12.10 -3.61
C THR A 3 4.91 13.09 -4.77
N TYR A 4 6.00 13.84 -4.88
CA TYR A 4 6.24 14.75 -5.99
C TYR A 4 7.15 14.06 -6.99
N ASP A 5 6.86 14.23 -8.28
CA ASP A 5 7.61 13.62 -9.37
C ASP A 5 8.98 14.27 -9.63
N GLY A 6 9.18 15.50 -9.17
CA GLY A 6 10.37 16.28 -9.45
C GLY A 6 10.31 16.85 -10.87
N GLY A 7 10.93 16.17 -11.83
CA GLY A 7 10.80 16.49 -13.25
C GLY A 7 11.07 17.96 -13.63
N SER A 8 11.95 18.66 -12.91
CA SER A 8 12.26 20.05 -13.17
C SER A 8 12.78 20.22 -14.60
N ALA A 9 12.23 21.18 -15.33
CA ALA A 9 12.62 21.46 -16.71
C ALA A 9 13.17 22.88 -16.86
N ILE A 10 14.11 23.04 -17.78
CA ILE A 10 14.74 24.32 -18.12
C ILE A 10 14.35 24.65 -19.56
N PHE A 11 13.82 25.86 -19.73
CA PHE A 11 13.36 26.36 -21.01
C PHE A 11 14.29 27.46 -21.51
N ASP A 12 14.47 27.57 -22.81
CA ASP A 12 15.11 28.70 -23.44
C ASP A 12 14.17 29.91 -23.57
N GLY A 13 14.66 31.01 -24.14
CA GLY A 13 13.89 32.24 -24.35
C GLY A 13 12.77 32.10 -25.39
N PHE A 14 12.68 30.98 -26.08
CA PHE A 14 11.66 30.66 -27.08
C PHE A 14 10.63 29.66 -26.56
N GLY A 15 10.81 29.16 -25.33
CA GLY A 15 9.93 28.17 -24.72
C GLY A 15 10.27 26.70 -25.06
N GLU A 16 11.42 26.45 -25.69
CA GLU A 16 11.91 25.11 -25.96
C GLU A 16 12.64 24.54 -24.74
N ILE A 17 12.46 23.24 -24.48
CA ILE A 17 13.14 22.58 -23.35
C ILE A 17 14.57 22.25 -23.74
N ILE A 18 15.51 22.80 -22.99
CA ILE A 18 16.95 22.60 -23.18
C ILE A 18 17.53 21.54 -22.28
N ASP A 19 16.94 21.33 -21.11
CA ASP A 19 17.27 20.23 -20.20
C ASP A 19 16.12 19.94 -19.21
N CYS A 20 16.11 18.71 -18.66
CA CYS A 20 15.15 18.31 -17.64
C CYS A 20 15.75 17.26 -16.69
N CYS A 21 15.27 17.26 -15.45
CA CYS A 21 15.62 16.24 -14.47
C CYS A 21 14.77 14.99 -14.65
N ALA A 22 15.33 13.83 -14.29
CA ALA A 22 14.59 12.58 -14.30
C ALA A 22 13.50 12.58 -13.21
N PRO A 23 12.29 12.06 -13.51
CA PRO A 23 11.26 11.90 -12.50
C PRO A 23 11.71 10.97 -11.37
N PHE A 24 11.25 11.26 -10.14
CA PHE A 24 11.50 10.48 -8.91
C PHE A 24 12.98 10.25 -8.59
N THR A 25 13.88 11.08 -9.14
CA THR A 25 15.32 10.99 -8.92
C THR A 25 15.84 12.33 -8.40
N PRO A 26 16.46 12.38 -7.20
CA PRO A 26 17.17 13.59 -6.77
C PRO A 26 18.35 13.85 -7.69
N GLU A 27 18.36 15.01 -8.33
CA GLU A 27 19.38 15.38 -9.30
C GLU A 27 19.72 16.88 -9.17
N LEU A 28 20.98 17.24 -9.39
CA LEU A 28 21.44 18.60 -9.49
C LEU A 28 22.08 18.78 -10.87
N LYS A 29 21.55 19.75 -11.64
CA LYS A 29 22.06 20.07 -12.98
C LYS A 29 22.56 21.51 -13.03
N PHE A 30 23.64 21.71 -13.77
CA PHE A 30 24.18 23.02 -14.10
C PHE A 30 23.95 23.29 -15.59
N VAL A 31 23.34 24.42 -15.90
CA VAL A 31 23.06 24.84 -17.27
C VAL A 31 23.64 26.22 -17.48
N ASP A 32 24.43 26.37 -18.54
CA ASP A 32 24.95 27.63 -18.99
C ASP A 32 23.91 28.29 -19.91
N LEU A 33 23.33 29.39 -19.46
CA LEU A 33 22.29 30.13 -20.19
C LEU A 33 22.89 31.08 -21.25
N ASP A 34 24.18 31.45 -21.17
CA ASP A 34 24.83 32.39 -22.06
C ASP A 34 25.37 31.72 -23.33
N SER A 35 25.65 30.44 -23.31
CA SER A 35 26.21 29.68 -24.43
C SER A 35 25.17 29.32 -25.50
N GLY A 36 24.35 30.31 -25.87
CA GLY A 36 23.52 30.29 -27.09
C GLY A 36 22.74 29.01 -27.30
N CYS A 37 21.58 28.90 -26.70
CA CYS A 37 20.60 27.83 -26.93
C CYS A 37 20.04 27.79 -28.37
N ARG A 38 20.77 28.37 -29.33
CA ARG A 38 20.41 28.33 -30.74
C ARG A 38 20.82 26.99 -31.35
N GLY A 39 19.82 26.10 -31.55
CA GLY A 39 20.00 24.93 -32.40
C GLY A 39 20.27 23.59 -31.68
N ARG A 40 20.07 23.49 -30.38
CA ARG A 40 19.94 22.15 -29.77
C ARG A 40 18.55 21.60 -30.06
N ASN A 41 18.49 20.36 -30.54
CA ASN A 41 17.23 19.67 -30.73
C ASN A 41 16.45 19.69 -29.41
N ALA A 42 15.18 20.11 -29.46
CA ALA A 42 14.28 20.06 -28.31
C ALA A 42 14.33 18.68 -27.67
N ILE A 43 14.65 18.63 -26.39
CA ILE A 43 14.66 17.37 -25.64
C ILE A 43 13.20 17.03 -25.32
N PRO A 44 12.71 15.84 -25.71
CA PRO A 44 11.37 15.44 -25.31
C PRO A 44 11.24 15.48 -23.80
N ILE A 45 10.24 16.21 -23.29
CA ILE A 45 9.93 16.15 -21.85
C ILE A 45 9.68 14.69 -21.51
N PRO A 46 10.35 14.12 -20.48
CA PRO A 46 9.86 12.92 -19.85
C PRO A 46 8.62 13.30 -19.02
N VAL A 47 7.56 13.73 -19.71
CA VAL A 47 6.28 13.95 -19.06
C VAL A 47 5.85 12.57 -18.58
N ALA A 48 5.73 12.42 -17.29
CA ALA A 48 4.88 11.39 -16.73
C ALA A 48 3.49 11.65 -17.34
N GLN A 49 3.22 10.99 -18.48
CA GLN A 49 1.93 11.11 -19.11
C GLN A 49 0.92 10.59 -18.12
N GLY A 50 0.05 11.45 -17.62
CA GLY A 50 -0.80 11.25 -16.44
C GLY A 50 -1.81 10.09 -16.50
N SER A 51 -1.60 9.12 -17.39
CA SER A 51 -2.34 7.89 -17.56
C SER A 51 -1.44 6.64 -17.69
N ASP A 52 -0.12 6.79 -17.58
CA ASP A 52 0.78 5.66 -17.70
C ASP A 52 0.90 4.92 -16.36
N ILE A 53 0.53 3.65 -16.35
CA ILE A 53 0.64 2.75 -15.19
C ILE A 53 2.11 2.63 -14.72
N GLY A 54 3.08 2.75 -15.62
CA GLY A 54 4.51 2.76 -15.29
C GLY A 54 4.91 3.95 -14.44
N SER A 55 4.37 5.13 -14.73
CA SER A 55 4.58 6.33 -13.92
C SER A 55 3.96 6.20 -12.52
N ALA A 56 2.74 5.64 -12.44
CA ALA A 56 2.09 5.35 -11.15
C ALA A 56 2.91 4.35 -10.32
N TYR A 57 3.40 3.28 -10.95
CA TYR A 57 4.28 2.30 -10.31
C TYR A 57 5.57 2.93 -9.78
N SER A 58 6.23 3.78 -10.57
CA SER A 58 7.45 4.48 -10.18
C SER A 58 7.21 5.44 -9.01
N ALA A 59 6.10 6.19 -9.04
CA ALA A 59 5.68 7.08 -7.97
C ALA A 59 5.43 6.33 -6.65
N LEU A 60 4.73 5.20 -6.71
CA LEU A 60 4.45 4.36 -5.54
C LEU A 60 5.73 3.80 -4.93
N ASN A 61 6.61 3.24 -5.76
CA ASN A 61 7.89 2.70 -5.29
C ASN A 61 8.78 3.78 -4.66
N TYR A 62 8.88 4.95 -5.29
CA TYR A 62 9.61 6.08 -4.73
C TYR A 62 9.00 6.52 -3.39
N GLY A 63 7.67 6.67 -3.34
CA GLY A 63 6.94 7.06 -2.13
C GLY A 63 7.15 6.08 -0.98
N ILE A 64 7.05 4.76 -1.23
CA ILE A 64 7.28 3.72 -0.23
C ILE A 64 8.71 3.80 0.31
N ARG A 65 9.74 3.86 -0.56
CA ARG A 65 11.14 3.98 -0.14
C ARG A 65 11.39 5.21 0.74
N LYS A 66 10.88 6.37 0.31
CA LYS A 66 11.05 7.62 1.06
C LYS A 66 10.31 7.60 2.39
N PHE A 67 9.09 7.06 2.41
CA PHE A 67 8.30 6.92 3.64
C PHE A 67 9.01 6.03 4.66
N LEU A 68 9.42 4.84 4.27
CA LEU A 68 10.11 3.91 5.16
C LEU A 68 11.43 4.49 5.69
N ALA A 69 12.21 5.16 4.83
CA ALA A 69 13.44 5.83 5.24
C ALA A 69 13.18 6.97 6.24
N MET A 70 12.13 7.78 6.01
CA MET A 70 11.76 8.91 6.87
C MET A 70 11.36 8.47 8.29
N ILE A 71 10.65 7.34 8.42
CA ILE A 71 10.21 6.82 9.74
C ILE A 71 11.21 5.81 10.33
N GLY A 72 12.32 5.52 9.64
CA GLY A 72 13.33 4.57 10.10
C GLY A 72 12.87 3.12 10.12
N MET A 73 11.80 2.77 9.39
CA MET A 73 11.23 1.41 9.36
C MET A 73 11.94 0.56 8.31
N LYS A 74 12.41 -0.61 8.73
CA LYS A 74 13.11 -1.57 7.87
C LYS A 74 12.28 -2.83 7.57
N ARG A 75 11.32 -3.16 8.41
CA ARG A 75 10.50 -4.37 8.31
C ARG A 75 9.03 -4.01 8.20
N VAL A 76 8.32 -4.76 7.38
CA VAL A 76 6.88 -4.53 7.14
C VAL A 76 6.12 -5.84 7.25
N VAL A 77 4.95 -5.76 7.88
CA VAL A 77 3.97 -6.85 7.94
C VAL A 77 2.75 -6.44 7.13
N ILE A 78 2.29 -7.33 6.25
CA ILE A 78 1.11 -7.10 5.41
C ILE A 78 0.12 -8.26 5.62
N GLY A 79 -1.10 -7.91 6.00
CA GLY A 79 -2.21 -8.87 6.00
C GLY A 79 -2.63 -9.18 4.57
N VAL A 80 -2.62 -10.47 4.19
CA VAL A 80 -2.99 -10.91 2.84
C VAL A 80 -4.29 -11.70 2.87
N SER A 81 -5.32 -11.12 2.28
CA SER A 81 -6.64 -11.74 2.19
C SER A 81 -6.77 -12.74 1.04
N GLY A 82 -5.81 -12.79 0.12
CA GLY A 82 -5.92 -13.48 -1.17
C GLY A 82 -6.64 -12.66 -2.25
N GLY A 83 -7.07 -11.43 -1.94
CA GLY A 83 -7.62 -10.47 -2.89
C GLY A 83 -6.53 -9.65 -3.58
N ILE A 84 -6.93 -8.96 -4.68
CA ILE A 84 -5.99 -8.21 -5.54
C ILE A 84 -5.33 -7.05 -4.81
N ASP A 85 -6.05 -6.32 -3.96
CA ASP A 85 -5.54 -5.12 -3.30
C ASP A 85 -4.37 -5.44 -2.37
N SER A 86 -4.53 -6.46 -1.52
CA SER A 86 -3.47 -6.94 -0.64
C SER A 86 -2.30 -7.55 -1.43
N ALA A 87 -2.58 -8.19 -2.57
CA ALA A 87 -1.56 -8.75 -3.43
C ALA A 87 -0.71 -7.67 -4.10
N VAL A 88 -1.34 -6.62 -4.64
CA VAL A 88 -0.64 -5.46 -5.22
C VAL A 88 0.20 -4.74 -4.17
N SER A 89 -0.36 -4.51 -2.98
CA SER A 89 0.38 -3.93 -1.87
C SER A 89 1.62 -4.76 -1.53
N ALA A 90 1.47 -6.07 -1.36
CA ALA A 90 2.59 -6.97 -1.07
C ALA A 90 3.64 -6.97 -2.18
N ALA A 91 3.23 -6.96 -3.45
CA ALA A 91 4.13 -6.91 -4.59
C ALA A 91 4.95 -5.61 -4.62
N LEU A 92 4.31 -4.46 -4.38
CA LEU A 92 4.99 -3.16 -4.31
C LEU A 92 6.04 -3.13 -3.19
N TYR A 93 5.69 -3.57 -1.98
CA TYR A 93 6.65 -3.65 -0.89
C TYR A 93 7.76 -4.66 -1.15
N GLY A 94 7.46 -5.77 -1.84
CA GLY A 94 8.45 -6.77 -2.24
C GLY A 94 9.48 -6.27 -3.27
N THR A 95 9.20 -5.16 -3.99
CA THR A 95 10.19 -4.49 -4.87
C THR A 95 11.09 -3.51 -4.13
N VAL A 96 10.75 -3.16 -2.91
CA VAL A 96 11.45 -2.13 -2.11
C VAL A 96 12.25 -2.74 -0.96
N LEU A 97 11.76 -3.82 -0.37
CA LEU A 97 12.33 -4.49 0.79
C LEU A 97 13.03 -5.80 0.39
N ASP A 98 14.01 -6.16 1.18
CA ASP A 98 14.58 -7.51 1.09
C ASP A 98 13.53 -8.56 1.52
N PRO A 99 13.54 -9.76 0.92
CA PRO A 99 12.56 -10.80 1.23
C PRO A 99 12.46 -11.15 2.73
N GLY A 100 13.56 -11.07 3.46
CA GLY A 100 13.59 -11.32 4.91
C GLY A 100 12.99 -10.21 5.78
N ASP A 101 12.71 -9.04 5.20
CA ASP A 101 12.15 -7.88 5.89
C ASP A 101 10.66 -7.65 5.57
N LEU A 102 10.08 -8.49 4.71
CA LEU A 102 8.66 -8.50 4.39
C LEU A 102 7.99 -9.77 4.93
N LEU A 103 7.01 -9.60 5.82
CA LEU A 103 6.17 -10.69 6.34
C LEU A 103 4.75 -10.57 5.81
N LEU A 104 4.28 -11.59 5.13
CA LEU A 104 2.87 -11.72 4.75
C LEU A 104 2.15 -12.60 5.77
N VAL A 105 1.03 -12.11 6.29
CA VAL A 105 0.21 -12.83 7.27
C VAL A 105 -1.16 -13.10 6.68
N SER A 106 -1.51 -14.37 6.54
CA SER A 106 -2.89 -14.79 6.21
C SER A 106 -3.66 -15.03 7.50
N MET A 107 -4.83 -14.42 7.63
CA MET A 107 -5.68 -14.48 8.82
C MET A 107 -7.02 -15.16 8.47
N PRO A 108 -7.02 -16.48 8.25
CA PRO A 108 -8.23 -17.19 7.85
C PRO A 108 -9.24 -17.32 8.99
N SER A 109 -10.52 -17.19 8.64
CA SER A 109 -11.66 -17.57 9.46
C SER A 109 -12.52 -18.62 8.75
N MET A 110 -13.66 -18.97 9.34
CA MET A 110 -14.66 -19.85 8.72
C MET A 110 -15.20 -19.33 7.38
N TYR A 111 -15.17 -18.01 7.18
CA TYR A 111 -15.64 -17.34 5.94
C TYR A 111 -14.59 -17.33 4.84
N THR A 112 -13.34 -17.66 5.15
CA THR A 112 -12.24 -17.61 4.17
C THR A 112 -12.25 -18.86 3.29
N SER A 113 -12.43 -18.69 1.97
CA SER A 113 -12.42 -19.80 1.03
C SER A 113 -11.04 -20.47 0.93
N ARG A 114 -11.03 -21.75 0.55
CA ARG A 114 -9.77 -22.48 0.30
C ARG A 114 -8.93 -21.82 -0.79
N THR A 115 -9.57 -21.38 -1.87
CA THR A 115 -8.92 -20.71 -2.99
C THR A 115 -8.16 -19.45 -2.52
N THR A 116 -8.77 -18.64 -1.68
CA THR A 116 -8.19 -17.39 -1.16
C THR A 116 -6.95 -17.67 -0.30
N ARG A 117 -7.00 -18.70 0.54
CA ARG A 117 -5.84 -19.14 1.34
C ARG A 117 -4.68 -19.61 0.46
N ASP A 118 -4.99 -20.41 -0.57
CA ASP A 118 -3.99 -20.95 -1.50
C ASP A 118 -3.32 -19.83 -2.30
N LEU A 119 -4.08 -18.79 -2.70
CA LEU A 119 -3.55 -17.61 -3.40
C LEU A 119 -2.60 -16.80 -2.52
N ALA A 120 -2.90 -16.58 -1.25
CA ALA A 120 -2.01 -15.89 -0.32
C ALA A 120 -0.66 -16.62 -0.15
N GLY A 121 -0.70 -17.94 0.04
CA GLY A 121 0.51 -18.76 0.11
C GLY A 121 1.31 -18.81 -1.19
N LYS A 122 0.63 -18.78 -2.36
CA LYS A 122 1.28 -18.73 -3.66
C LYS A 122 1.98 -17.38 -3.87
N LEU A 123 1.33 -16.28 -3.49
CA LEU A 123 1.92 -14.95 -3.54
C LEU A 123 3.22 -14.87 -2.73
N ALA A 124 3.20 -15.34 -1.49
CA ALA A 124 4.38 -15.33 -0.62
C ALA A 124 5.54 -16.14 -1.22
N ARG A 125 5.25 -17.30 -1.82
CA ARG A 125 6.26 -18.10 -2.53
C ARG A 125 6.85 -17.37 -3.72
N ASN A 126 6.00 -16.69 -4.51
CA ASN A 126 6.46 -15.95 -5.70
C ASN A 126 7.34 -14.75 -5.32
N LEU A 127 7.05 -14.09 -4.20
CA LEU A 127 7.86 -12.98 -3.67
C LEU A 127 9.10 -13.45 -2.90
N GLY A 128 9.17 -14.74 -2.52
CA GLY A 128 10.27 -15.30 -1.73
C GLY A 128 10.32 -14.75 -0.30
N CYS A 129 9.27 -14.10 0.18
CA CYS A 129 9.24 -13.41 1.47
C CYS A 129 8.76 -14.33 2.62
N LEU A 130 8.80 -13.80 3.85
CA LEU A 130 8.30 -14.49 5.04
C LEU A 130 6.78 -14.63 4.96
N TYR A 131 6.26 -15.77 5.43
CA TYR A 131 4.83 -16.04 5.42
C TYR A 131 4.39 -16.72 6.71
N SER A 132 3.25 -16.27 7.25
CA SER A 132 2.61 -16.89 8.41
C SER A 132 1.11 -17.03 8.19
N VAL A 133 0.53 -18.05 8.82
CA VAL A 133 -0.92 -18.25 8.89
C VAL A 133 -1.34 -18.10 10.34
N MET A 134 -2.16 -17.11 10.62
CA MET A 134 -2.67 -16.79 11.96
C MET A 134 -4.20 -16.82 11.91
N PRO A 135 -4.85 -17.99 12.21
CA PRO A 135 -6.31 -18.07 12.25
C PRO A 135 -6.88 -17.09 13.28
N ILE A 136 -7.94 -16.37 12.90
CA ILE A 136 -8.62 -15.39 13.78
C ILE A 136 -9.97 -15.89 14.30
N GLN A 137 -10.36 -17.11 14.00
CA GLN A 137 -11.68 -17.65 14.35
C GLN A 137 -11.97 -17.58 15.85
N ASP A 138 -11.01 -17.95 16.69
CA ASP A 138 -11.17 -17.93 18.15
C ASP A 138 -11.37 -16.50 18.68
N ALA A 139 -10.68 -15.51 18.12
CA ALA A 139 -10.86 -14.10 18.48
C ALA A 139 -12.27 -13.61 18.11
N VAL A 140 -12.74 -13.94 16.91
CA VAL A 140 -14.10 -13.61 16.45
C VAL A 140 -15.15 -14.24 17.39
N GLU A 141 -15.01 -15.53 17.71
CA GLU A 141 -15.93 -16.22 18.61
C GLU A 141 -15.93 -15.65 20.01
N PHE A 142 -14.76 -15.28 20.52
CA PHE A 142 -14.62 -14.61 21.80
C PHE A 142 -15.33 -13.26 21.80
N THR A 143 -15.11 -12.42 20.78
CA THR A 143 -15.73 -11.10 20.66
C THR A 143 -17.26 -11.21 20.53
N VAL A 144 -17.75 -12.11 19.68
CA VAL A 144 -19.19 -12.38 19.55
C VAL A 144 -19.78 -12.84 20.89
N GLY A 145 -19.08 -13.74 21.56
CA GLY A 145 -19.48 -14.26 22.88
C GLY A 145 -19.55 -13.16 23.95
N GLN A 146 -18.60 -12.24 23.97
CA GLN A 146 -18.63 -11.08 24.88
C GLN A 146 -19.83 -10.18 24.60
N ILE A 147 -20.10 -9.83 23.34
CA ILE A 147 -21.23 -8.96 22.98
C ILE A 147 -22.55 -9.62 23.39
N SER A 148 -22.72 -10.91 23.09
CA SER A 148 -23.97 -11.62 23.36
C SER A 148 -24.23 -11.83 24.87
N LYS A 149 -23.18 -11.94 25.68
CA LYS A 149 -23.29 -12.16 27.14
C LYS A 149 -23.36 -10.87 27.94
N THR A 150 -22.93 -9.74 27.37
CA THR A 150 -22.89 -8.47 28.07
C THR A 150 -24.29 -7.82 28.12
N PRO A 151 -24.85 -7.58 29.31
CA PRO A 151 -26.15 -6.93 29.40
C PRO A 151 -26.06 -5.44 29.04
N VAL A 152 -26.98 -4.99 28.18
CA VAL A 152 -27.17 -3.58 27.88
C VAL A 152 -28.26 -3.04 28.78
N ILE A 153 -28.01 -1.88 29.43
CA ILE A 153 -28.93 -1.26 30.36
C ILE A 153 -29.45 0.03 29.76
N ASN A 154 -30.77 0.14 29.66
CA ASN A 154 -31.39 1.44 29.32
C ASN A 154 -31.28 2.36 30.55
N MET A 155 -30.46 3.40 30.44
CA MET A 155 -30.17 4.31 31.56
C MET A 155 -31.36 5.14 32.03
N LYS A 156 -32.43 5.28 31.22
CA LYS A 156 -33.67 5.97 31.62
C LYS A 156 -34.64 5.06 32.37
N THR A 157 -34.75 3.79 31.93
CA THR A 157 -35.76 2.86 32.45
C THR A 157 -35.19 1.82 33.38
N GLY A 158 -33.87 1.65 33.48
CA GLY A 158 -33.17 0.58 34.21
C GLY A 158 -33.35 -0.80 33.59
N LYS A 159 -34.07 -0.94 32.46
CA LYS A 159 -34.34 -2.23 31.80
C LYS A 159 -33.06 -2.82 31.24
N ARG A 160 -32.80 -4.09 31.55
CA ARG A 160 -31.68 -4.89 31.01
C ARG A 160 -32.17 -5.70 29.82
N GLN A 161 -31.32 -5.77 28.79
CA GLN A 161 -31.52 -6.65 27.63
C GLN A 161 -30.16 -7.19 27.17
N GLN A 162 -30.20 -8.30 26.46
CA GLN A 162 -29.01 -8.84 25.77
C GLN A 162 -29.09 -8.52 24.29
N LEU A 163 -27.92 -8.31 23.66
CA LEU A 163 -27.82 -8.14 22.22
C LEU A 163 -27.68 -9.50 21.55
N ALA A 164 -28.45 -9.70 20.49
CA ALA A 164 -28.27 -10.84 19.61
C ALA A 164 -27.33 -10.43 18.46
N VAL A 165 -26.27 -11.20 18.24
CA VAL A 165 -25.35 -10.98 17.11
C VAL A 165 -25.90 -11.75 15.91
N ALA A 166 -26.42 -11.04 14.93
CA ALA A 166 -26.86 -11.64 13.67
C ALA A 166 -25.64 -12.06 12.82
N PRO A 167 -25.78 -13.05 11.90
CA PRO A 167 -24.67 -13.51 11.06
C PRO A 167 -23.93 -12.39 10.33
N PHE A 168 -24.67 -11.42 9.78
CA PHE A 168 -24.08 -10.23 9.11
C PHE A 168 -23.21 -9.38 10.05
N VAL A 169 -23.57 -9.28 11.34
CA VAL A 169 -22.77 -8.56 12.34
C VAL A 169 -21.49 -9.33 12.66
N ALA A 170 -21.56 -10.67 12.71
CA ALA A 170 -20.40 -11.53 12.93
C ALA A 170 -19.37 -11.40 11.81
N GLU A 171 -19.79 -11.28 10.54
CA GLU A 171 -18.89 -11.00 9.40
C GLU A 171 -18.19 -9.64 9.55
N ASN A 172 -18.90 -8.61 10.03
CA ASN A 172 -18.33 -7.29 10.27
C ASN A 172 -17.34 -7.27 11.45
N ILE A 173 -17.57 -8.08 12.47
CA ILE A 173 -16.62 -8.26 13.58
C ILE A 173 -15.34 -8.89 13.03
N GLN A 174 -15.45 -9.97 12.26
CA GLN A 174 -14.30 -10.63 11.65
C GLN A 174 -13.44 -9.69 10.78
N ALA A 175 -14.06 -8.74 10.09
CA ALA A 175 -13.33 -7.79 9.24
C ALA A 175 -12.52 -6.75 10.03
N ARG A 176 -12.66 -6.70 11.36
CA ARG A 176 -12.02 -5.71 12.24
C ARG A 176 -11.14 -6.31 13.33
N ASP A 177 -11.21 -7.61 13.57
CA ASP A 177 -10.34 -8.37 14.47
C ASP A 177 -9.04 -8.77 13.74
#